data_2d76b5e58bca2da03905d60adfd23a95
#
_entry.id   2d76b5e58bca2da03905d60adfd23a95
#
_cell.length_a   1.000
_cell.length_b   1.000
_cell.length_c   1.000
_cell.angle_alpha   90.00
_cell.angle_beta   90.00
_cell.angle_gamma   90.00
#
_symmetry.space_group_name_H-M   'P 1'
#
loop_
_entity.id
_entity.type
_entity.pdbx_description
1 polymer ?
#
loop_
_entity_poly.entity_id
_entity_poly.type
_entity_poly.pdbx_seq_one_letter_code
_entity_poly.pdbx_strand_id
1 'polypeptide(L)'
;MTKAASFRPPGSLPENTGNNGENACGRSAAPSPAGSGHTRKAAHFRLPIAGSLIKVIHMSAQWTTAREYTDIKYETTDDGSIAKITINRPHVRNAFRPLTVHEMLNALNAAHEDPKVGVVILTGEGPDAFCSGGDQKVRGNAGYIGEDGVPRLNILDVQRTIRTMPKPVVAMVAGYAIGGGHVLHVVCDLTIAADNAKFGQTGPKVGSFDGGLGSSYLARIVGQKKAREIWYLCRQYDARQALDMGLVNTVVPLEDLEEETLSWCRQMLRHSPLALRCLKASLNADCDGQMGLLDLAGNATLLYYMSEEAKEGKSAFIEKRAPDFSKFPRLP
;
A
#
# COMPACT_ATOMS: atom_id res chain seq x y z
N MET A 1 -43.61 -27.93 -29.31
CA MET A 1 -42.81 -28.89 -30.11
C MET A 1 -41.59 -28.12 -30.62
N THR A 2 -40.46 -28.18 -29.93
CA THR A 2 -39.20 -27.68 -30.41
C THR A 2 -38.08 -28.53 -29.80
N LYS A 3 -37.26 -29.13 -30.65
CA LYS A 3 -36.29 -30.21 -30.38
C LYS A 3 -35.13 -29.71 -29.52
N ALA A 4 -34.80 -30.49 -28.49
CA ALA A 4 -33.56 -30.38 -27.74
C ALA A 4 -32.37 -30.90 -28.59
N ALA A 5 -31.32 -30.10 -28.73
CA ALA A 5 -30.07 -30.52 -29.36
C ALA A 5 -29.15 -31.07 -28.26
N SER A 6 -28.75 -32.33 -28.40
CA SER A 6 -27.80 -33.01 -27.51
C SER A 6 -26.36 -32.63 -27.86
N PHE A 7 -25.62 -32.17 -26.89
CA PHE A 7 -24.19 -31.88 -26.98
C PHE A 7 -23.40 -33.15 -26.62
N ARG A 8 -22.56 -33.62 -27.54
CA ARG A 8 -21.56 -34.68 -27.30
C ARG A 8 -20.17 -34.06 -27.06
N PRO A 9 -19.43 -34.52 -26.06
CA PRO A 9 -18.04 -34.09 -25.88
C PRO A 9 -17.09 -34.79 -26.83
N PRO A 10 -15.97 -34.18 -27.26
CA PRO A 10 -14.96 -34.79 -28.10
C PRO A 10 -14.01 -35.71 -27.31
N GLY A 11 -13.49 -36.71 -28.06
CA GLY A 11 -12.83 -37.91 -27.58
C GLY A 11 -11.48 -37.75 -26.89
N SER A 12 -11.21 -38.78 -26.12
CA SER A 12 -9.98 -39.13 -25.42
C SER A 12 -8.78 -39.28 -26.33
N LEU A 13 -7.63 -38.76 -25.90
CA LEU A 13 -6.32 -39.01 -26.49
C LEU A 13 -5.75 -40.36 -26.00
N PRO A 14 -4.90 -41.03 -26.76
CA PRO A 14 -4.41 -42.37 -26.46
C PRO A 14 -3.28 -42.37 -25.42
N GLU A 15 -3.29 -43.43 -24.61
CA GLU A 15 -2.22 -43.81 -23.68
C GLU A 15 -0.94 -44.16 -24.43
N ASN A 16 0.17 -43.61 -24.03
CA ASN A 16 1.50 -44.01 -24.50
C ASN A 16 2.16 -44.85 -23.40
N THR A 17 2.25 -46.15 -23.68
CA THR A 17 2.99 -47.16 -22.91
C THR A 17 4.42 -47.27 -23.41
N GLY A 18 5.38 -47.18 -22.46
CA GLY A 18 6.68 -47.84 -22.63
C GLY A 18 7.88 -46.88 -22.68
N ASN A 19 8.74 -46.84 -21.74
CA ASN A 19 9.86 -47.75 -21.60
C ASN A 19 10.78 -47.33 -20.43
N ASN A 20 11.21 -48.32 -19.66
CA ASN A 20 12.20 -48.26 -18.60
C ASN A 20 13.58 -47.87 -19.18
N GLY A 21 14.27 -46.98 -18.48
CA GLY A 21 15.68 -46.69 -18.69
C GLY A 21 16.33 -46.29 -17.37
N GLU A 22 16.80 -47.29 -16.62
CA GLU A 22 17.70 -47.09 -15.48
C GLU A 22 18.99 -46.43 -15.96
N ASN A 23 19.38 -45.33 -15.36
CA ASN A 23 20.78 -44.91 -15.32
C ASN A 23 21.14 -44.40 -13.93
N ALA A 24 21.83 -45.32 -13.24
CA ALA A 24 22.60 -45.03 -12.04
C ALA A 24 23.74 -44.07 -12.38
N CYS A 25 23.79 -42.91 -11.69
CA CYS A 25 24.99 -42.09 -11.67
C CYS A 25 25.52 -41.99 -10.27
N GLY A 26 26.75 -42.46 -10.11
CA GLY A 26 27.44 -42.72 -8.88
C GLY A 26 27.74 -41.46 -8.06
N ARG A 27 27.65 -41.60 -6.76
CA ARG A 27 28.19 -40.66 -5.78
C ARG A 27 29.71 -40.81 -5.76
N SER A 28 30.42 -39.76 -6.11
CA SER A 28 31.85 -39.62 -5.79
C SER A 28 31.97 -38.71 -4.55
N ALA A 29 32.41 -39.26 -3.48
CA ALA A 29 32.80 -38.59 -2.25
C ALA A 29 34.18 -37.93 -2.44
N ALA A 30 34.28 -36.62 -2.22
CA ALA A 30 35.55 -35.94 -2.08
C ALA A 30 35.94 -35.82 -0.60
N PRO A 31 37.24 -35.95 -0.25
CA PRO A 31 37.70 -36.03 1.14
C PRO A 31 37.80 -34.64 1.79
N SER A 32 37.48 -34.62 3.10
CA SER A 32 37.76 -33.50 4.00
C SER A 32 39.26 -33.28 4.22
N PRO A 33 39.76 -32.05 4.24
CA PRO A 33 41.07 -31.79 4.86
C PRO A 33 40.91 -31.52 6.35
N ALA A 34 41.76 -32.22 7.13
CA ALA A 34 41.92 -32.09 8.56
C ALA A 34 42.61 -30.75 8.94
N GLY A 35 42.12 -30.19 10.01
CA GLY A 35 42.75 -29.52 11.12
C GLY A 35 43.81 -28.43 10.88
N SER A 36 43.50 -27.20 11.29
CA SER A 36 44.39 -26.41 12.13
C SER A 36 43.57 -25.39 12.93
N GLY A 37 43.53 -25.59 14.21
CA GLY A 37 42.89 -24.70 15.18
C GLY A 37 43.64 -23.37 15.25
N HIS A 38 42.95 -22.27 14.95
CA HIS A 38 43.33 -20.95 15.40
C HIS A 38 42.11 -20.32 16.04
N THR A 39 42.12 -20.37 17.36
CA THR A 39 41.21 -19.59 18.21
C THR A 39 41.52 -18.12 18.05
N ARG A 40 40.77 -17.43 17.17
CA ARG A 40 40.73 -15.97 17.18
C ARG A 40 39.78 -15.50 18.29
N LYS A 41 40.40 -14.95 19.36
CA LYS A 41 39.68 -14.21 20.40
C LYS A 41 39.00 -13.00 19.71
N ALA A 42 37.66 -13.00 19.73
CA ALA A 42 36.85 -11.82 19.34
C ALA A 42 37.09 -10.75 20.41
N ALA A 43 37.82 -9.71 20.06
CA ALA A 43 37.93 -8.50 20.85
C ALA A 43 36.63 -7.74 20.71
N HIS A 44 35.81 -7.76 21.79
CA HIS A 44 34.66 -6.88 21.92
C HIS A 44 35.19 -5.44 22.13
N PHE A 45 35.23 -4.68 21.06
CA PHE A 45 35.44 -3.24 21.13
C PHE A 45 34.10 -2.62 21.58
N ARG A 46 33.93 -2.42 22.89
CA ARG A 46 32.89 -1.56 23.43
C ARG A 46 33.37 -0.12 23.33
N LEU A 47 32.86 0.60 22.34
CA LEU A 47 32.90 2.07 22.37
C LEU A 47 31.98 2.56 23.49
N PRO A 48 32.43 3.46 24.37
CA PRO A 48 31.54 4.10 25.33
C PRO A 48 30.61 5.03 24.57
N ILE A 49 29.33 4.66 24.48
CA ILE A 49 28.27 5.58 24.06
C ILE A 49 28.10 6.54 25.23
N ALA A 50 28.74 7.71 25.13
CA ALA A 50 28.43 8.84 25.99
C ALA A 50 26.96 9.20 25.74
N GLY A 51 26.12 8.88 26.72
CA GLY A 51 24.70 9.23 26.72
C GLY A 51 24.55 10.75 26.82
N SER A 52 24.58 11.42 25.67
CA SER A 52 23.99 12.74 25.55
C SER A 52 22.48 12.52 25.50
N LEU A 53 21.79 12.71 26.62
CA LEU A 53 20.35 12.95 26.68
C LEU A 53 20.09 14.25 25.92
N ILE A 54 20.01 14.18 24.59
CA ILE A 54 19.35 15.21 23.82
C ILE A 54 17.86 15.09 24.23
N LYS A 55 17.39 16.02 25.09
CA LYS A 55 15.95 16.24 25.23
C LYS A 55 15.45 16.55 23.82
N VAL A 56 14.86 15.55 23.17
CA VAL A 56 14.04 15.79 21.97
C VAL A 56 12.93 16.70 22.44
N ILE A 57 13.00 17.96 22.05
CA ILE A 57 11.89 18.89 22.25
C ILE A 57 10.75 18.29 21.43
N HIS A 58 9.73 17.80 22.09
CA HIS A 58 8.47 17.36 21.50
C HIS A 58 7.84 18.57 20.81
N MET A 59 8.22 18.82 19.56
CA MET A 59 7.51 19.78 18.72
C MET A 59 6.38 19.00 18.03
N SER A 60 5.22 18.95 18.68
CA SER A 60 3.99 18.56 18.00
C SER A 60 3.85 19.41 16.74
N ALA A 61 3.58 18.77 15.60
CA ALA A 61 3.31 19.54 14.40
C ALA A 61 2.08 20.41 14.62
N GLN A 62 2.17 21.67 14.23
CA GLN A 62 0.98 22.51 14.14
C GLN A 62 0.25 22.13 12.84
N TRP A 63 -1.03 21.81 12.98
CA TRP A 63 -1.88 21.44 11.87
C TRP A 63 -2.79 22.60 11.50
N THR A 64 -2.82 22.94 10.22
CA THR A 64 -3.69 23.98 9.66
C THR A 64 -4.75 23.32 8.80
N THR A 65 -6.02 23.63 9.05
CA THR A 65 -7.13 23.15 8.21
C THR A 65 -6.94 23.67 6.78
N ALA A 66 -6.75 22.75 5.84
CA ALA A 66 -6.57 23.08 4.43
C ALA A 66 -7.92 23.19 3.70
N ARG A 67 -8.92 22.44 4.13
CA ARG A 67 -10.30 22.47 3.62
C ARG A 67 -11.27 21.90 4.65
N GLU A 68 -12.43 22.52 4.77
CA GLU A 68 -13.52 22.04 5.61
C GLU A 68 -14.32 20.91 4.96
N TYR A 69 -14.62 19.89 5.76
CA TYR A 69 -15.44 18.75 5.40
C TYR A 69 -16.37 18.37 6.55
N THR A 70 -17.32 17.50 6.31
CA THR A 70 -18.30 17.05 7.31
C THR A 70 -17.81 15.83 8.09
N ASP A 71 -17.38 14.80 7.38
CA ASP A 71 -17.03 13.49 7.94
C ASP A 71 -15.52 13.26 8.08
N ILE A 72 -14.70 14.17 7.56
CA ILE A 72 -13.24 14.11 7.68
C ILE A 72 -12.67 15.46 8.10
N LYS A 73 -11.41 15.45 8.55
CA LYS A 73 -10.56 16.64 8.62
C LYS A 73 -9.49 16.52 7.54
N TYR A 74 -9.20 17.62 6.85
CA TYR A 74 -8.09 17.70 5.93
C TYR A 74 -7.19 18.85 6.34
N GLU A 75 -6.02 18.49 6.80
CA GLU A 75 -5.06 19.40 7.44
C GLU A 75 -3.69 19.27 6.79
N THR A 76 -2.89 20.31 6.84
CA THR A 76 -1.48 20.31 6.41
C THR A 76 -0.59 20.82 7.54
N THR A 77 0.68 20.42 7.52
CA THR A 77 1.71 21.07 8.32
C THR A 77 1.89 22.52 7.89
N ASP A 78 2.44 23.37 8.75
CA ASP A 78 2.63 24.82 8.46
C ASP A 78 3.41 25.09 7.18
N ASP A 79 4.38 24.22 6.84
CA ASP A 79 5.15 24.29 5.59
C ASP A 79 4.41 23.68 4.39
N GLY A 80 3.25 23.08 4.63
CA GLY A 80 2.42 22.42 3.61
C GLY A 80 2.98 21.10 3.07
N SER A 81 4.08 20.58 3.65
CA SER A 81 4.78 19.43 3.08
C SER A 81 4.14 18.07 3.40
N ILE A 82 3.37 17.98 4.47
CA ILE A 82 2.64 16.79 4.90
C ILE A 82 1.15 17.11 4.97
N ALA A 83 0.33 16.32 4.30
CA ALA A 83 -1.12 16.38 4.41
C ALA A 83 -1.62 15.27 5.35
N LYS A 84 -2.62 15.57 6.19
CA LYS A 84 -3.29 14.61 7.06
C LYS A 84 -4.79 14.56 6.77
N ILE A 85 -5.27 13.37 6.45
CA ILE A 85 -6.68 13.07 6.24
C ILE A 85 -7.14 12.23 7.43
N THR A 86 -8.03 12.80 8.26
CA THR A 86 -8.54 12.16 9.46
C THR A 86 -10.02 11.84 9.29
N ILE A 87 -10.40 10.56 9.33
CA ILE A 87 -11.80 10.16 9.36
C ILE A 87 -12.38 10.63 10.70
N ASN A 88 -13.35 11.55 10.68
CA ASN A 88 -13.85 12.23 11.87
C ASN A 88 -15.30 11.83 12.20
N ARG A 89 -15.50 10.55 12.46
CA ARG A 89 -16.77 9.98 12.91
C ARG A 89 -16.58 9.07 14.14
N PRO A 90 -15.97 9.60 15.25
CA PRO A 90 -15.59 8.76 16.39
C PRO A 90 -16.79 8.10 17.08
N HIS A 91 -17.97 8.71 17.04
CA HIS A 91 -19.23 8.18 17.60
C HIS A 91 -19.68 6.85 16.95
N VAL A 92 -19.16 6.50 15.78
CA VAL A 92 -19.35 5.22 15.08
C VAL A 92 -18.02 4.51 14.79
N ARG A 93 -16.99 4.77 15.60
CA ARG A 93 -15.64 4.20 15.44
C ARG A 93 -15.07 4.46 14.05
N ASN A 94 -15.25 5.67 13.56
CA ASN A 94 -14.78 6.12 12.25
C ASN A 94 -15.24 5.22 11.08
N ALA A 95 -16.43 4.61 11.20
CA ALA A 95 -17.04 3.89 10.09
C ALA A 95 -17.36 4.86 8.96
N PHE A 96 -17.03 4.48 7.72
CA PHE A 96 -17.29 5.36 6.57
C PHE A 96 -18.69 5.11 5.97
N ARG A 97 -19.28 6.18 5.47
CA ARG A 97 -20.52 6.21 4.64
C ARG A 97 -20.20 6.84 3.27
N PRO A 98 -21.14 6.86 2.31
CA PRO A 98 -20.89 7.44 0.98
C PRO A 98 -20.28 8.85 1.03
N LEU A 99 -20.77 9.74 1.89
CA LEU A 99 -20.21 11.09 2.08
C LEU A 99 -18.75 11.05 2.53
N THR A 100 -18.43 10.24 3.55
CA THR A 100 -17.05 10.08 4.05
C THR A 100 -16.11 9.64 2.93
N VAL A 101 -16.54 8.69 2.10
CA VAL A 101 -15.75 8.17 0.97
C VAL A 101 -15.54 9.25 -0.09
N HIS A 102 -16.58 10.02 -0.40
CA HIS A 102 -16.50 11.14 -1.33
C HIS A 102 -15.51 12.21 -0.84
N GLU A 103 -15.61 12.58 0.43
CA GLU A 103 -14.72 13.58 1.05
C GLU A 103 -13.26 13.09 1.10
N MET A 104 -13.01 11.82 1.46
CA MET A 104 -11.67 11.23 1.40
C MET A 104 -11.08 11.29 -0.01
N LEU A 105 -11.88 10.97 -1.04
CA LEU A 105 -11.41 11.03 -2.42
C LEU A 105 -11.07 12.45 -2.83
N ASN A 106 -11.90 13.43 -2.45
CA ASN A 106 -11.64 14.85 -2.69
C ASN A 106 -10.34 15.32 -2.01
N ALA A 107 -10.12 14.94 -0.76
CA ALA A 107 -8.92 15.31 -0.01
C ALA A 107 -7.65 14.65 -0.59
N LEU A 108 -7.73 13.37 -0.99
CA LEU A 108 -6.63 12.67 -1.66
C LEU A 108 -6.26 13.33 -3.00
N ASN A 109 -7.26 13.72 -3.80
CA ASN A 109 -7.04 14.42 -5.06
C ASN A 109 -6.45 15.83 -4.81
N ALA A 110 -6.92 16.56 -3.81
CA ALA A 110 -6.34 17.84 -3.42
C ALA A 110 -4.87 17.69 -2.99
N ALA A 111 -4.56 16.69 -2.17
CA ALA A 111 -3.18 16.38 -1.79
C ALA A 111 -2.31 15.93 -2.97
N HIS A 112 -2.89 15.22 -3.95
CA HIS A 112 -2.21 14.82 -5.18
C HIS A 112 -1.78 16.05 -6.00
N GLU A 113 -2.69 16.98 -6.21
CA GLU A 113 -2.48 18.16 -7.07
C GLU A 113 -1.61 19.25 -6.39
N ASP A 114 -1.53 19.28 -5.07
CA ASP A 114 -0.75 20.30 -4.36
C ASP A 114 0.77 20.02 -4.49
N PRO A 115 1.54 20.89 -5.18
CA PRO A 115 2.98 20.68 -5.37
C PRO A 115 3.80 20.76 -4.09
N LYS A 116 3.26 21.30 -3.00
CA LYS A 116 3.95 21.37 -1.69
C LYS A 116 3.86 20.05 -0.94
N VAL A 117 2.75 19.34 -1.06
CA VAL A 117 2.53 18.08 -0.36
C VAL A 117 3.44 17.00 -0.93
N GLY A 118 4.30 16.43 -0.12
CA GLY A 118 5.18 15.32 -0.50
C GLY A 118 4.77 13.97 0.11
N VAL A 119 4.03 13.97 1.22
CA VAL A 119 3.56 12.75 1.92
C VAL A 119 2.14 12.97 2.44
N VAL A 120 1.32 11.93 2.42
CA VAL A 120 -0.05 11.95 2.96
C VAL A 120 -0.16 10.99 4.13
N ILE A 121 -0.77 11.43 5.23
CA ILE A 121 -1.15 10.60 6.37
C ILE A 121 -2.65 10.33 6.29
N LEU A 122 -3.06 9.07 6.45
CA LEU A 122 -4.44 8.66 6.63
C LEU A 122 -4.62 8.13 8.05
N THR A 123 -5.60 8.66 8.79
CA THR A 123 -5.86 8.27 10.18
C THR A 123 -7.34 8.35 10.55
N GLY A 124 -7.68 7.95 11.76
CA GLY A 124 -9.00 8.13 12.37
C GLY A 124 -8.94 9.05 13.56
N GLU A 125 -10.02 9.76 13.85
CA GLU A 125 -10.14 10.65 15.00
C GLU A 125 -10.21 9.87 16.31
N GLY A 126 -9.36 10.25 17.26
CA GLY A 126 -9.29 9.68 18.60
C GLY A 126 -8.56 8.33 18.69
N PRO A 127 -8.44 7.77 19.91
CA PRO A 127 -7.64 6.59 20.15
C PRO A 127 -8.36 5.27 19.89
N ASP A 128 -9.70 5.29 19.74
CA ASP A 128 -10.50 4.07 19.78
C ASP A 128 -10.53 3.31 18.45
N ALA A 129 -10.44 4.02 17.33
CA ALA A 129 -10.48 3.39 16.02
C ALA A 129 -9.84 4.25 14.94
N PHE A 130 -9.00 3.63 14.16
CA PHE A 130 -8.61 4.14 12.85
C PHE A 130 -9.83 4.16 11.91
N CYS A 131 -10.46 3.00 11.71
CA CYS A 131 -11.69 2.86 10.94
C CYS A 131 -12.28 1.46 11.15
N SER A 132 -13.56 1.38 11.49
CA SER A 132 -14.27 0.10 11.66
C SER A 132 -14.93 -0.42 10.37
N GLY A 133 -14.59 0.17 9.21
CA GLY A 133 -15.13 -0.23 7.91
C GLY A 133 -16.37 0.53 7.50
N GLY A 134 -17.16 -0.05 6.63
CA GLY A 134 -18.39 0.58 6.17
C GLY A 134 -19.48 0.61 7.24
N ASP A 135 -20.17 1.75 7.36
CA ASP A 135 -21.23 1.97 8.33
C ASP A 135 -22.43 1.05 8.04
N GLN A 136 -22.61 0.02 8.89
CA GLN A 136 -23.65 -0.99 8.71
C GLN A 136 -25.06 -0.45 8.90
N LYS A 137 -25.23 0.67 9.60
CA LYS A 137 -26.53 1.33 9.77
C LYS A 137 -26.97 2.07 8.50
N VAL A 138 -26.00 2.49 7.69
CA VAL A 138 -26.23 3.16 6.39
C VAL A 138 -26.35 2.15 5.25
N ARG A 139 -25.73 0.97 5.40
CA ARG A 139 -25.81 -0.09 4.42
C ARG A 139 -27.22 -0.69 4.35
N GLY A 140 -27.97 -0.40 3.27
CA GLY A 140 -29.25 -1.02 3.00
C GLY A 140 -29.15 -2.43 2.39
N ASN A 141 -30.28 -3.03 2.06
CA ASN A 141 -30.34 -4.37 1.44
C ASN A 141 -29.64 -4.44 0.08
N ALA A 142 -29.56 -3.31 -0.63
CA ALA A 142 -28.87 -3.18 -1.91
C ALA A 142 -27.41 -2.63 -1.77
N GLY A 143 -26.87 -2.56 -0.55
CA GLY A 143 -25.55 -1.98 -0.28
C GLY A 143 -25.61 -0.47 0.04
N TYR A 144 -24.57 0.27 -0.35
CA TYR A 144 -24.51 1.71 -0.16
C TYR A 144 -25.10 2.41 -1.38
N ILE A 145 -26.14 3.21 -1.14
CA ILE A 145 -26.87 3.92 -2.18
C ILE A 145 -26.50 5.40 -2.08
N GLY A 146 -26.10 6.00 -3.21
CA GLY A 146 -25.86 7.44 -3.33
C GLY A 146 -27.15 8.25 -3.27
N GLU A 147 -27.04 9.56 -3.22
CA GLU A 147 -28.20 10.48 -3.22
C GLU A 147 -29.08 10.33 -4.46
N ASP A 148 -28.51 9.86 -5.56
CA ASP A 148 -29.18 9.56 -6.83
C ASP A 148 -29.90 8.19 -6.86
N GLY A 149 -29.91 7.47 -5.73
CA GLY A 149 -30.57 6.16 -5.61
C GLY A 149 -29.79 5.00 -6.25
N VAL A 150 -28.57 5.23 -6.76
CA VAL A 150 -27.78 4.18 -7.42
C VAL A 150 -26.82 3.53 -6.43
N PRO A 151 -26.83 2.17 -6.31
CA PRO A 151 -25.84 1.45 -5.50
C PRO A 151 -24.43 1.61 -6.07
N ARG A 152 -23.46 1.98 -5.20
CA ARG A 152 -22.06 2.16 -5.57
C ARG A 152 -21.13 1.66 -4.47
N LEU A 153 -19.92 1.29 -4.87
CA LEU A 153 -18.86 0.94 -3.94
C LEU A 153 -17.64 1.88 -4.17
N ASN A 154 -17.87 3.19 -4.01
CA ASN A 154 -16.88 4.23 -4.29
C ASN A 154 -15.60 4.13 -3.43
N ILE A 155 -15.61 3.32 -2.37
CA ILE A 155 -14.40 3.03 -1.59
C ILE A 155 -13.28 2.42 -2.46
N LEU A 156 -13.63 1.78 -3.58
CA LEU A 156 -12.63 1.27 -4.53
C LEU A 156 -11.83 2.40 -5.19
N ASP A 157 -12.46 3.56 -5.40
CA ASP A 157 -11.79 4.71 -5.99
C ASP A 157 -10.78 5.33 -5.00
N VAL A 158 -11.11 5.35 -3.69
CA VAL A 158 -10.16 5.72 -2.64
C VAL A 158 -8.96 4.77 -2.63
N GLN A 159 -9.19 3.45 -2.69
CA GLN A 159 -8.11 2.46 -2.74
C GLN A 159 -7.22 2.64 -3.98
N ARG A 160 -7.81 2.84 -5.17
CA ARG A 160 -7.06 3.12 -6.40
C ARG A 160 -6.23 4.39 -6.28
N THR A 161 -6.84 5.48 -5.79
CA THR A 161 -6.15 6.76 -5.62
C THR A 161 -4.97 6.65 -4.67
N ILE A 162 -5.11 5.96 -3.52
CA ILE A 162 -4.00 5.71 -2.59
C ILE A 162 -2.85 4.99 -3.31
N ARG A 163 -3.15 3.97 -4.11
CA ARG A 163 -2.12 3.18 -4.78
C ARG A 163 -1.45 3.90 -5.94
N THR A 164 -2.21 4.63 -6.76
CA THR A 164 -1.70 5.26 -7.99
C THR A 164 -1.14 6.66 -7.77
N MET A 165 -1.51 7.33 -6.67
CA MET A 165 -1.00 8.65 -6.31
C MET A 165 0.54 8.64 -6.25
N PRO A 166 1.22 9.64 -6.88
CA PRO A 166 2.69 9.68 -7.00
C PRO A 166 3.41 10.09 -5.70
N LYS A 167 2.71 10.06 -4.58
CA LYS A 167 3.20 10.45 -3.25
C LYS A 167 2.99 9.29 -2.28
N PRO A 168 3.90 9.05 -1.33
CA PRO A 168 3.68 8.08 -0.27
C PRO A 168 2.45 8.40 0.57
N VAL A 169 1.67 7.36 0.90
CA VAL A 169 0.54 7.43 1.83
C VAL A 169 0.83 6.54 3.02
N VAL A 170 0.81 7.12 4.21
CA VAL A 170 1.11 6.44 5.48
C VAL A 170 -0.17 6.28 6.28
N ALA A 171 -0.53 5.06 6.64
CA ALA A 171 -1.59 4.82 7.62
C ALA A 171 -1.03 4.99 9.04
N MET A 172 -1.62 5.91 9.81
CA MET A 172 -1.36 6.13 11.22
C MET A 172 -2.52 5.53 12.01
N VAL A 173 -2.28 4.37 12.65
CA VAL A 173 -3.36 3.50 13.16
C VAL A 173 -3.38 3.43 14.66
N ALA A 174 -4.44 3.97 15.27
CA ALA A 174 -4.80 3.76 16.67
C ALA A 174 -6.11 2.97 16.76
N GLY A 175 -6.27 2.11 17.77
CA GLY A 175 -7.48 1.33 18.02
C GLY A 175 -7.88 0.42 16.85
N TYR A 176 -9.17 0.34 16.53
CA TYR A 176 -9.69 -0.63 15.58
C TYR A 176 -9.46 -0.24 14.11
N ALA A 177 -8.76 -1.09 13.36
CA ALA A 177 -8.66 -1.09 11.91
C ALA A 177 -9.31 -2.38 11.38
N ILE A 178 -10.64 -2.36 11.14
CA ILE A 178 -11.45 -3.56 10.94
C ILE A 178 -12.24 -3.49 9.63
N GLY A 179 -12.37 -4.62 8.94
CA GLY A 179 -13.14 -4.72 7.70
C GLY A 179 -12.60 -3.78 6.61
N GLY A 180 -13.43 -2.86 6.12
CA GLY A 180 -12.99 -1.84 5.16
C GLY A 180 -11.89 -0.93 5.70
N GLY A 181 -11.84 -0.69 7.02
CA GLY A 181 -10.76 0.04 7.68
C GLY A 181 -9.43 -0.74 7.65
N HIS A 182 -9.48 -2.06 7.82
CA HIS A 182 -8.32 -2.92 7.60
C HIS A 182 -7.84 -2.85 6.15
N VAL A 183 -8.75 -2.83 5.18
CA VAL A 183 -8.37 -2.69 3.76
C VAL A 183 -7.70 -1.34 3.50
N LEU A 184 -8.20 -0.25 4.10
CA LEU A 184 -7.62 1.09 3.90
C LEU A 184 -6.15 1.16 4.34
N HIS A 185 -5.79 0.62 5.52
CA HIS A 185 -4.38 0.63 5.93
C HIS A 185 -3.51 -0.32 5.09
N VAL A 186 -4.07 -1.46 4.65
CA VAL A 186 -3.37 -2.44 3.79
C VAL A 186 -2.98 -1.84 2.44
N VAL A 187 -3.80 -0.95 1.87
CA VAL A 187 -3.50 -0.31 0.58
C VAL A 187 -2.60 0.91 0.69
N CYS A 188 -2.39 1.45 1.89
CA CYS A 188 -1.38 2.47 2.12
C CYS A 188 0.04 1.91 1.91
N ASP A 189 1.00 2.77 1.62
CA ASP A 189 2.39 2.36 1.37
C ASP A 189 3.09 1.87 2.64
N LEU A 190 2.77 2.50 3.78
CA LEU A 190 3.32 2.17 5.09
C LEU A 190 2.21 2.23 6.15
N THR A 191 2.39 1.45 7.22
CA THR A 191 1.50 1.49 8.39
C THR A 191 2.32 1.61 9.66
N ILE A 192 2.07 2.69 10.42
CA ILE A 192 2.58 2.90 11.78
C ILE A 192 1.43 2.69 12.75
N ALA A 193 1.58 1.81 13.71
CA ALA A 193 0.53 1.42 14.62
C ALA A 193 0.82 1.83 16.06
N ALA A 194 -0.20 2.26 16.76
CA ALA A 194 -0.15 2.34 18.22
C ALA A 194 -0.24 0.95 18.84
N ASP A 195 0.26 0.79 20.05
CA ASP A 195 0.24 -0.47 20.81
C ASP A 195 -1.19 -0.95 21.14
N ASN A 196 -2.17 -0.02 21.17
CA ASN A 196 -3.59 -0.32 21.34
C ASN A 196 -4.30 -0.78 20.06
N ALA A 197 -3.61 -0.78 18.90
CA ALA A 197 -4.22 -1.09 17.61
C ALA A 197 -4.72 -2.53 17.51
N LYS A 198 -5.85 -2.72 16.82
CA LYS A 198 -6.48 -4.02 16.55
C LYS A 198 -6.83 -4.14 15.08
N PHE A 199 -6.37 -5.22 14.46
CA PHE A 199 -6.50 -5.46 13.03
C PHE A 199 -7.34 -6.70 12.75
N GLY A 200 -8.12 -6.70 11.67
CA GLY A 200 -8.83 -7.90 11.25
C GLY A 200 -9.94 -7.67 10.24
N GLN A 201 -10.44 -8.77 9.70
CA GLN A 201 -11.57 -8.78 8.78
C GLN A 201 -12.84 -9.28 9.48
N THR A 202 -13.99 -8.79 9.05
CA THR A 202 -15.31 -9.18 9.58
C THR A 202 -16.31 -9.51 8.50
N GLY A 203 -15.97 -9.30 7.23
CA GLY A 203 -16.89 -9.46 6.11
C GLY A 203 -17.77 -10.69 6.17
N PRO A 204 -17.23 -11.93 6.27
CA PRO A 204 -18.02 -13.16 6.34
C PRO A 204 -18.98 -13.23 7.53
N LYS A 205 -18.69 -12.55 8.65
CA LYS A 205 -19.60 -12.50 9.82
C LYS A 205 -20.75 -11.51 9.67
N VAL A 206 -20.56 -10.46 8.86
CA VAL A 206 -21.52 -9.36 8.74
C VAL A 206 -22.22 -9.30 7.37
N GLY A 207 -22.20 -10.42 6.64
CA GLY A 207 -22.83 -10.51 5.32
C GLY A 207 -22.16 -9.59 4.29
N SER A 208 -20.84 -9.57 4.27
CA SER A 208 -20.04 -8.81 3.32
C SER A 208 -18.91 -9.69 2.76
N PHE A 209 -18.27 -9.18 1.73
CA PHE A 209 -17.12 -9.79 1.06
C PHE A 209 -16.04 -8.71 0.88
N ASP A 210 -14.86 -9.09 0.37
CA ASP A 210 -13.79 -8.16 0.08
C ASP A 210 -14.23 -7.07 -0.90
N GLY A 211 -14.19 -5.82 -0.47
CA GLY A 211 -14.49 -4.65 -1.28
C GLY A 211 -13.23 -4.09 -1.95
N GLY A 212 -12.38 -4.93 -2.56
CA GLY A 212 -11.24 -4.46 -3.32
C GLY A 212 -9.96 -5.27 -3.10
N LEU A 213 -8.90 -4.63 -2.62
CA LEU A 213 -7.56 -5.21 -2.48
C LEU A 213 -7.33 -5.91 -1.12
N GLY A 214 -8.36 -6.04 -0.29
CA GLY A 214 -8.27 -6.55 1.07
C GLY A 214 -7.98 -8.03 1.19
N SER A 215 -8.10 -8.83 0.13
CA SER A 215 -7.72 -10.24 0.13
C SER A 215 -6.46 -10.50 -0.69
N SER A 216 -6.45 -10.08 -1.94
CA SER A 216 -5.38 -10.37 -2.88
C SER A 216 -4.07 -9.67 -2.50
N TYR A 217 -4.12 -8.40 -2.15
CA TYR A 217 -2.96 -7.63 -1.76
C TYR A 217 -2.48 -7.98 -0.34
N LEU A 218 -3.41 -8.17 0.61
CA LEU A 218 -3.07 -8.68 1.94
C LEU A 218 -2.26 -9.97 1.88
N ALA A 219 -2.65 -10.91 0.98
CA ALA A 219 -1.96 -12.17 0.83
C ALA A 219 -0.50 -12.03 0.34
N ARG A 220 -0.15 -10.93 -0.34
CA ARG A 220 1.23 -10.60 -0.70
C ARG A 220 2.03 -10.07 0.48
N ILE A 221 1.38 -9.39 1.43
CA ILE A 221 2.01 -8.82 2.62
C ILE A 221 2.26 -9.90 3.66
N VAL A 222 1.21 -10.61 4.11
CA VAL A 222 1.29 -11.55 5.23
C VAL A 222 1.39 -13.03 4.80
N GLY A 223 1.42 -13.28 3.50
CA GLY A 223 1.41 -14.62 2.93
C GLY A 223 0.01 -15.26 2.89
N GLN A 224 -0.17 -16.23 1.98
CA GLN A 224 -1.45 -16.85 1.65
C GLN A 224 -2.16 -17.50 2.85
N LYS A 225 -1.41 -18.19 3.72
CA LYS A 225 -2.00 -18.89 4.85
C LYS A 225 -2.54 -17.93 5.90
N LYS A 226 -1.79 -16.89 6.23
CA LYS A 226 -2.19 -15.90 7.22
C LYS A 226 -3.35 -15.05 6.71
N ALA A 227 -3.34 -14.63 5.45
CA ALA A 227 -4.46 -13.91 4.84
C ALA A 227 -5.78 -14.71 4.89
N ARG A 228 -5.73 -16.03 4.60
CA ARG A 228 -6.89 -16.91 4.72
C ARG A 228 -7.36 -17.06 6.16
N GLU A 229 -6.45 -17.18 7.13
CA GLU A 229 -6.79 -17.22 8.55
C GLU A 229 -7.53 -15.94 8.97
N ILE A 230 -7.02 -14.78 8.59
CA ILE A 230 -7.64 -13.47 8.86
C ILE A 230 -9.06 -13.43 8.29
N TRP A 231 -9.23 -13.79 7.01
CA TRP A 231 -10.51 -13.72 6.31
C TRP A 231 -11.51 -14.81 6.71
N TYR A 232 -11.07 -16.07 6.77
CA TYR A 232 -11.98 -17.20 6.99
C TYR A 232 -12.45 -17.29 8.44
N LEU A 233 -11.57 -16.97 9.38
CA LEU A 233 -11.87 -17.06 10.80
C LEU A 233 -12.35 -15.73 11.38
N CYS A 234 -12.17 -14.61 10.67
CA CYS A 234 -12.47 -13.26 11.15
C CYS A 234 -11.90 -12.99 12.55
N ARG A 235 -10.67 -13.46 12.79
CA ARG A 235 -9.94 -13.18 14.02
C ARG A 235 -9.42 -11.75 14.02
N GLN A 236 -9.28 -11.20 15.22
CA GLN A 236 -8.62 -9.92 15.43
C GLN A 236 -7.22 -10.16 16.00
N TYR A 237 -6.29 -9.34 15.56
CA TYR A 237 -4.88 -9.39 15.94
C TYR A 237 -4.50 -8.09 16.61
N ASP A 238 -3.72 -8.14 17.67
CA ASP A 238 -3.15 -6.95 18.28
C ASP A 238 -1.98 -6.38 17.46
N ALA A 239 -1.50 -5.22 17.89
CA ALA A 239 -0.42 -4.51 17.19
C ALA A 239 0.87 -5.34 17.11
N ARG A 240 1.22 -6.10 18.15
CA ARG A 240 2.40 -6.95 18.16
C ARG A 240 2.29 -8.09 17.18
N GLN A 241 1.15 -8.78 17.19
CA GLN A 241 0.89 -9.85 16.21
C GLN A 241 0.89 -9.30 14.77
N ALA A 242 0.39 -8.08 14.56
CA ALA A 242 0.43 -7.43 13.25
C ALA A 242 1.87 -7.13 12.80
N LEU A 243 2.73 -6.68 13.72
CA LEU A 243 4.16 -6.48 13.44
C LEU A 243 4.86 -7.81 13.13
N ASP A 244 4.64 -8.84 13.93
CA ASP A 244 5.28 -10.14 13.78
C ASP A 244 4.93 -10.83 12.44
N MET A 245 3.74 -10.56 11.87
CA MET A 245 3.34 -11.07 10.55
C MET A 245 3.69 -10.14 9.38
N GLY A 246 4.35 -9.01 9.63
CA GLY A 246 4.72 -8.04 8.60
C GLY A 246 3.54 -7.21 8.07
N LEU A 247 2.42 -7.15 8.80
CA LEU A 247 1.23 -6.38 8.41
C LEU A 247 1.42 -4.88 8.64
N VAL A 248 2.21 -4.51 9.64
CA VAL A 248 2.56 -3.13 9.98
C VAL A 248 4.07 -2.96 10.05
N ASN A 249 4.57 -1.73 9.81
CA ASN A 249 6.00 -1.46 9.76
C ASN A 249 6.63 -1.27 11.13
N THR A 250 5.89 -0.67 12.07
CA THR A 250 6.35 -0.46 13.45
C THR A 250 5.17 -0.30 14.40
N VAL A 251 5.44 -0.52 15.69
CA VAL A 251 4.48 -0.33 16.79
C VAL A 251 5.14 0.54 17.85
N VAL A 252 4.43 1.58 18.25
CA VAL A 252 4.86 2.53 19.30
C VAL A 252 3.77 2.73 20.35
N PRO A 253 4.08 3.26 21.54
CA PRO A 253 3.06 3.73 22.48
C PRO A 253 2.09 4.71 21.80
N LEU A 254 0.83 4.68 22.24
CA LEU A 254 -0.22 5.53 21.63
C LEU A 254 0.16 7.02 21.65
N GLU A 255 0.76 7.49 22.74
CA GLU A 255 1.22 8.88 22.90
C GLU A 255 2.33 9.29 21.92
N ASP A 256 3.10 8.34 21.41
CA ASP A 256 4.21 8.59 20.47
C ASP A 256 3.81 8.41 18.99
N LEU A 257 2.57 7.97 18.73
CA LEU A 257 2.13 7.56 17.39
C LEU A 257 2.26 8.67 16.33
N GLU A 258 1.82 9.88 16.65
CA GLU A 258 1.87 11.00 15.71
C GLU A 258 3.31 11.46 15.48
N GLU A 259 4.12 11.53 16.54
CA GLU A 259 5.53 11.94 16.43
C GLU A 259 6.33 10.96 15.58
N GLU A 260 6.19 9.66 15.81
CA GLU A 260 6.87 8.63 15.01
C GLU A 260 6.41 8.68 13.53
N THR A 261 5.12 8.86 13.29
CA THR A 261 4.59 9.01 11.93
C THR A 261 5.19 10.23 11.23
N LEU A 262 5.24 11.37 11.90
CA LEU A 262 5.86 12.59 11.38
C LEU A 262 7.36 12.43 11.15
N SER A 263 8.05 11.70 12.03
CA SER A 263 9.47 11.39 11.87
C SER A 263 9.72 10.63 10.55
N TRP A 264 8.92 9.60 10.25
CA TRP A 264 9.01 8.86 8.99
C TRP A 264 8.65 9.73 7.78
N CYS A 265 7.60 10.54 7.88
CA CYS A 265 7.22 11.47 6.82
C CYS A 265 8.35 12.46 6.51
N ARG A 266 8.93 13.08 7.53
CA ARG A 266 10.07 14.01 7.37
C ARG A 266 11.31 13.32 6.80
N GLN A 267 11.53 12.04 7.12
CA GLN A 267 12.60 11.26 6.52
C GLN A 267 12.37 11.05 5.02
N MET A 268 11.16 10.68 4.61
CA MET A 268 10.80 10.55 3.18
C MET A 268 10.95 11.87 2.42
N LEU A 269 10.56 12.99 3.02
CA LEU A 269 10.69 14.32 2.42
C LEU A 269 12.14 14.76 2.15
N ARG A 270 13.14 14.16 2.81
CA ARG A 270 14.55 14.40 2.51
C ARG A 270 15.06 13.63 1.29
N HIS A 271 14.28 12.73 0.74
CA HIS A 271 14.62 11.96 -0.44
C HIS A 271 14.06 12.57 -1.72
N SER A 272 14.60 12.17 -2.86
CA SER A 272 14.12 12.63 -4.17
C SER A 272 12.65 12.28 -4.40
N PRO A 273 11.75 13.26 -4.59
CA PRO A 273 10.34 12.98 -4.85
C PRO A 273 10.13 12.20 -6.15
N LEU A 274 10.95 12.43 -7.17
CA LEU A 274 10.91 11.68 -8.42
C LEU A 274 11.28 10.21 -8.20
N ALA A 275 12.33 9.95 -7.42
CA ALA A 275 12.72 8.57 -7.10
C ALA A 275 11.63 7.83 -6.32
N LEU A 276 11.02 8.47 -5.30
CA LEU A 276 9.93 7.88 -4.53
C LEU A 276 8.71 7.56 -5.42
N ARG A 277 8.34 8.46 -6.33
CA ARG A 277 7.26 8.23 -7.30
C ARG A 277 7.53 7.04 -8.19
N CYS A 278 8.73 6.96 -8.78
CA CYS A 278 9.11 5.83 -9.65
C CYS A 278 9.18 4.51 -8.87
N LEU A 279 9.70 4.54 -7.63
CA LEU A 279 9.74 3.36 -6.76
C LEU A 279 8.33 2.87 -6.42
N LYS A 280 7.41 3.77 -6.04
CA LYS A 280 6.01 3.39 -5.77
C LYS A 280 5.35 2.74 -6.99
N ALA A 281 5.48 3.34 -8.17
CA ALA A 281 4.96 2.76 -9.41
C ALA A 281 5.59 1.39 -9.72
N SER A 282 6.90 1.23 -9.53
CA SER A 282 7.62 -0.03 -9.74
C SER A 282 7.18 -1.12 -8.77
N LEU A 283 7.06 -0.80 -7.47
CA LEU A 283 6.59 -1.73 -6.43
C LEU A 283 5.14 -2.17 -6.65
N ASN A 284 4.29 -1.29 -7.23
CA ASN A 284 2.92 -1.60 -7.55
C ASN A 284 2.76 -2.40 -8.84
N ALA A 285 3.64 -2.22 -9.82
CA ALA A 285 3.54 -2.83 -11.15
C ALA A 285 3.43 -4.38 -11.10
N ASP A 286 4.17 -5.03 -10.21
CA ASP A 286 4.11 -6.48 -10.00
C ASP A 286 2.73 -6.95 -9.48
N CYS A 287 2.07 -6.13 -8.67
CA CYS A 287 0.81 -6.48 -8.02
C CYS A 287 -0.42 -6.15 -8.86
N ASP A 288 -0.36 -5.05 -9.61
CA ASP A 288 -1.53 -4.44 -10.24
C ASP A 288 -1.65 -4.82 -11.74
N GLY A 289 -0.80 -5.73 -12.20
CA GLY A 289 -0.83 -6.27 -13.56
C GLY A 289 -0.69 -5.17 -14.62
N GLN A 290 -1.54 -5.18 -15.66
CA GLN A 290 -1.49 -4.19 -16.74
C GLN A 290 -1.70 -2.74 -16.25
N MET A 291 -2.49 -2.53 -15.20
CA MET A 291 -2.70 -1.19 -14.63
C MET A 291 -1.44 -0.67 -13.94
N GLY A 292 -0.71 -1.51 -13.21
CA GLY A 292 0.58 -1.14 -12.62
C GLY A 292 1.64 -0.81 -13.68
N LEU A 293 1.65 -1.55 -14.79
CA LEU A 293 2.52 -1.25 -15.92
C LEU A 293 2.16 0.07 -16.60
N LEU A 294 0.86 0.43 -16.67
CA LEU A 294 0.42 1.73 -17.21
C LEU A 294 1.02 2.90 -16.43
N ASP A 295 0.95 2.85 -15.11
CA ASP A 295 1.51 3.89 -14.24
C ASP A 295 3.03 4.00 -14.37
N LEU A 296 3.73 2.86 -14.42
CA LEU A 296 5.17 2.82 -14.64
C LEU A 296 5.55 3.39 -16.02
N ALA A 297 4.83 3.01 -17.07
CA ALA A 297 5.04 3.52 -18.42
C ALA A 297 4.77 5.02 -18.52
N GLY A 298 3.71 5.52 -17.84
CA GLY A 298 3.41 6.93 -17.75
C GLY A 298 4.56 7.75 -17.13
N ASN A 299 5.13 7.27 -16.03
CA ASN A 299 6.30 7.89 -15.41
C ASN A 299 7.53 7.87 -16.33
N ALA A 300 7.79 6.75 -17.01
CA ALA A 300 8.89 6.66 -17.98
C ALA A 300 8.69 7.62 -19.16
N THR A 301 7.45 7.77 -19.65
CA THR A 301 7.12 8.70 -20.73
C THR A 301 7.37 10.18 -20.32
N LEU A 302 7.00 10.55 -19.09
CA LEU A 302 7.26 11.89 -18.57
C LEU A 302 8.77 12.18 -18.49
N LEU A 303 9.56 11.20 -18.02
CA LEU A 303 11.02 11.32 -17.98
C LEU A 303 11.62 11.44 -19.39
N TYR A 304 11.11 10.64 -20.35
CA TYR A 304 11.53 10.71 -21.74
C TYR A 304 11.24 12.09 -22.36
N TYR A 305 10.09 12.69 -22.10
CA TYR A 305 9.77 14.03 -22.61
C TYR A 305 10.74 15.12 -22.14
N MET A 306 11.44 14.91 -21.03
CA MET A 306 12.47 15.83 -20.53
C MET A 306 13.84 15.62 -21.20
N SER A 307 14.04 14.57 -21.98
CA SER A 307 15.29 14.23 -22.64
C SER A 307 15.56 15.06 -23.89
N GLU A 308 16.82 15.18 -24.28
CA GLU A 308 17.22 15.83 -25.53
C GLU A 308 16.73 15.04 -26.76
N GLU A 309 16.64 13.71 -26.67
CA GLU A 309 16.10 12.86 -27.73
C GLU A 309 14.63 13.21 -28.02
N ALA A 310 13.81 13.37 -27.00
CA ALA A 310 12.41 13.78 -27.17
C ALA A 310 12.29 15.19 -27.80
N LYS A 311 13.18 16.11 -27.43
CA LYS A 311 13.25 17.45 -28.03
C LYS A 311 13.60 17.40 -29.50
N GLU A 312 14.57 16.55 -29.87
CA GLU A 312 14.92 16.32 -31.28
C GLU A 312 13.73 15.78 -32.09
N GLY A 313 13.09 14.72 -31.58
CA GLY A 313 11.91 14.15 -32.25
C GLY A 313 10.78 15.15 -32.45
N LYS A 314 10.49 15.94 -31.40
CA LYS A 314 9.47 17.01 -31.46
C LYS A 314 9.85 18.10 -32.49
N SER A 315 11.08 18.61 -32.45
CA SER A 315 11.54 19.67 -33.34
C SER A 315 11.55 19.21 -34.79
N ALA A 316 12.06 18.02 -35.07
CA ALA A 316 12.06 17.42 -36.41
C ALA A 316 10.64 17.31 -36.98
N PHE A 317 9.66 16.86 -36.16
CA PHE A 317 8.26 16.77 -36.55
C PHE A 317 7.67 18.15 -36.93
N ILE A 318 7.91 19.16 -36.09
CA ILE A 318 7.42 20.51 -36.32
C ILE A 318 8.04 21.14 -37.58
N GLU A 319 9.36 20.91 -37.77
CA GLU A 319 10.13 21.43 -38.90
C GLU A 319 9.97 20.60 -40.17
N LYS A 320 9.18 19.52 -40.14
CA LYS A 320 8.92 18.61 -41.26
C LYS A 320 10.20 18.02 -41.87
N ARG A 321 11.20 17.73 -41.07
CA ARG A 321 12.44 17.04 -41.44
C ARG A 321 12.54 15.67 -40.80
N ALA A 322 13.44 14.84 -41.30
CA ALA A 322 13.79 13.58 -40.62
C ALA A 322 14.50 13.91 -39.29
N PRO A 323 14.18 13.18 -38.19
CA PRO A 323 14.91 13.31 -36.92
C PRO A 323 16.31 12.71 -37.04
N ASP A 324 17.28 13.34 -36.37
CA ASP A 324 18.64 12.84 -36.29
C ASP A 324 18.94 12.34 -34.86
N PHE A 325 18.73 11.06 -34.66
CA PHE A 325 19.06 10.38 -33.39
C PHE A 325 20.48 9.82 -33.36
N SER A 326 21.30 9.99 -34.44
CA SER A 326 22.67 9.45 -34.48
C SER A 326 23.61 10.12 -33.50
N LYS A 327 23.31 11.36 -33.11
CA LYS A 327 24.07 12.14 -32.13
C LYS A 327 23.91 11.70 -30.66
N PHE A 328 22.94 10.84 -30.39
CA PHE A 328 22.70 10.34 -29.04
C PHE A 328 23.37 9.00 -28.80
N PRO A 329 23.90 8.77 -27.59
CA PRO A 329 24.52 7.49 -27.25
C PRO A 329 23.50 6.35 -27.34
N ARG A 330 23.95 5.16 -27.76
CA ARG A 330 23.10 3.96 -27.85
C ARG A 330 23.03 3.19 -26.52
N LEU A 331 23.77 3.62 -25.53
CA LEU A 331 23.79 3.09 -24.18
C LEU A 331 23.40 4.20 -23.20
N PRO A 332 22.66 3.88 -22.11
CA PRO A 332 22.35 4.83 -21.07
C PRO A 332 23.60 5.31 -20.33
#